data_08623f368afb78fe5b2e67b55c37133a
#
_entry.id   08623f368afb78fe5b2e67b55c37133a
#
_cell.length_a   1.000
_cell.length_b   1.000
_cell.length_c   1.000
_cell.angle_alpha   90.00
_cell.angle_beta   90.00
_cell.angle_gamma   90.00
#
_symmetry.space_group_name_H-M   'P 1'
#
loop_
_entity.id
_entity.type
_entity.pdbx_description
1 polymer ?
#
loop_
_entity_poly.entity_id
_entity_poly.type
_entity_poly.pdbx_seq_one_letter_code
_entity_poly.pdbx_strand_id
1 'polypeptide(L)'
;MTGAAFSPDGKRLAMRSRSKEGRAMLSVLDLDTLTPFPLYAAESDDVLSFFWVNNERLAFTLGDLDAPQADVDAGPGLFAVNRDGKGLRQLVERQRLWVKNGSDQRNLLPWNTMPLSSQPSQQGPEIWAFRVEAYDGKDVDYLKLLSLNTATGFAREVDAPLHSQQWWVDREGRLRLVQTRHGNQATLQWRADEAAPWKTLKAFDPYVDDGNLIVQGIGVDGQVYVATRRGSDKLSMWTLDPATGELSARPLAQSPQFDVRGQLVQRQDKVLGLRFTIDAEVTQWLDADMQALQQQIDKVLPRTVNRLSVPWSGGEPWVLIEAFADVQPSVYYLFNRSTRKFTKLGAARPDIDARHQAAMDMHWIKSRDGRDFPAWVSMPKGSAGKKLPTLVLVHGGPWVKNTAWAWDAEVQYLNALGYAVLQPQFRGTQGLGSACEGAARKQWGQAMQDDVADATRWAIAQSIADPGRIAIMGASYGGYATLMGLARDADLYRCGVAWVGVTDLDLLYGAHWSDSSDAFKQFGMPTLVGDRVKDAAMLKANSPIHAAGKIRQPLLLAYGEKDVRVPIEHGKAMRRALAEAGNTQVDWVSYPKEGHGWVEPATKADFWGRVARFLSRNLAASSA
;
A
#
# COMPACT_ATOMS: atom_id res chain seq x y z
N MET A 1 -3.14 0.59 -19.71
CA MET A 1 -3.02 1.96 -19.13
C MET A 1 -3.03 1.83 -17.61
N THR A 2 -2.09 2.45 -16.91
CA THR A 2 -1.90 2.23 -15.47
C THR A 2 -1.86 3.52 -14.65
N GLY A 3 -2.22 4.65 -15.25
CA GLY A 3 -2.35 5.94 -14.58
C GLY A 3 -2.63 7.06 -15.56
N ALA A 4 -3.35 8.09 -15.12
CA ALA A 4 -3.61 9.31 -15.87
C ALA A 4 -3.80 10.50 -14.94
N ALA A 5 -3.40 11.69 -15.39
CA ALA A 5 -3.56 12.95 -14.66
C ALA A 5 -3.74 14.13 -15.61
N PHE A 6 -4.71 15.01 -15.32
CA PHE A 6 -4.88 16.25 -16.07
C PHE A 6 -3.70 17.21 -15.86
N SER A 7 -3.36 17.98 -16.89
CA SER A 7 -2.60 19.21 -16.69
C SER A 7 -3.38 20.18 -15.80
N PRO A 8 -2.71 21.08 -15.05
CA PRO A 8 -3.42 22.01 -14.17
C PRO A 8 -4.52 22.82 -14.84
N ASP A 9 -4.32 23.23 -16.10
CA ASP A 9 -5.31 23.95 -16.92
C ASP A 9 -6.42 23.05 -17.51
N GLY A 10 -6.31 21.72 -17.41
CA GLY A 10 -7.28 20.77 -17.91
C GLY A 10 -7.31 20.56 -19.42
N LYS A 11 -6.37 21.14 -20.16
CA LYS A 11 -6.33 21.01 -21.62
C LYS A 11 -5.64 19.76 -22.11
N ARG A 12 -4.92 19.06 -21.22
CA ARG A 12 -4.15 17.86 -21.54
C ARG A 12 -4.30 16.80 -20.46
N LEU A 13 -4.09 15.55 -20.88
CA LEU A 13 -4.08 14.40 -19.99
C LEU A 13 -2.75 13.65 -20.17
N ALA A 14 -1.92 13.60 -19.13
CA ALA A 14 -0.77 12.72 -19.11
C ALA A 14 -1.21 11.31 -18.78
N MET A 15 -0.62 10.31 -19.45
CA MET A 15 -1.01 8.91 -19.32
C MET A 15 0.22 8.02 -19.24
N ARG A 16 0.19 7.05 -18.34
CA ARG A 16 1.13 5.94 -18.30
C ARG A 16 0.48 4.70 -18.90
N SER A 17 1.09 4.17 -19.94
CA SER A 17 0.61 2.98 -20.65
C SER A 17 1.78 2.08 -21.02
N ARG A 18 1.51 0.81 -21.35
CA ARG A 18 2.54 -0.07 -21.89
C ARG A 18 2.78 0.21 -23.38
N SER A 19 4.04 0.23 -23.77
CA SER A 19 4.47 0.23 -25.18
C SER A 19 4.19 -1.12 -25.83
N LYS A 20 4.46 -1.24 -27.13
CA LYS A 20 4.37 -2.54 -27.85
C LYS A 20 5.38 -3.55 -27.32
N GLU A 21 6.52 -3.09 -26.84
CA GLU A 21 7.61 -3.87 -26.25
C GLU A 21 7.32 -4.24 -24.79
N GLY A 22 6.18 -3.80 -24.24
CA GLY A 22 5.74 -4.15 -22.89
C GLY A 22 6.18 -3.18 -21.79
N ARG A 23 7.06 -2.20 -22.09
CA ARG A 23 7.56 -1.21 -21.10
C ARG A 23 6.54 -0.11 -20.83
N ALA A 24 6.53 0.40 -19.60
CA ALA A 24 5.67 1.52 -19.22
C ALA A 24 6.24 2.83 -19.75
N MET A 25 5.48 3.48 -20.61
CA MET A 25 5.80 4.77 -21.25
C MET A 25 4.90 5.89 -20.75
N LEU A 26 5.36 7.13 -20.91
CA LEU A 26 4.61 8.35 -20.65
C LEU A 26 4.17 8.99 -21.96
N SER A 27 2.90 9.33 -22.07
CA SER A 27 2.32 10.07 -23.21
C SER A 27 1.42 11.19 -22.71
N VAL A 28 1.18 12.18 -23.56
CA VAL A 28 0.25 13.28 -23.33
C VAL A 28 -0.82 13.26 -24.41
N LEU A 29 -2.07 13.31 -24.00
CA LEU A 29 -3.24 13.45 -24.88
C LEU A 29 -3.67 14.92 -24.86
N ASP A 30 -3.71 15.55 -26.03
CA ASP A 30 -4.36 16.85 -26.20
C ASP A 30 -5.89 16.64 -26.19
N LEU A 31 -6.61 17.36 -25.35
CA LEU A 31 -8.04 17.12 -25.14
C LEU A 31 -8.96 17.86 -26.12
N ASP A 32 -8.43 18.82 -26.88
CA ASP A 32 -9.18 19.49 -27.94
C ASP A 32 -9.22 18.61 -29.20
N THR A 33 -8.08 17.99 -29.53
CA THR A 33 -7.93 17.17 -30.75
C THR A 33 -8.05 15.67 -30.49
N LEU A 34 -7.98 15.23 -29.24
CA LEU A 34 -7.87 13.84 -28.79
C LEU A 34 -6.68 13.10 -29.44
N THR A 35 -5.59 13.83 -29.73
CA THR A 35 -4.38 13.30 -30.33
C THR A 35 -3.34 12.98 -29.26
N PRO A 36 -2.91 11.71 -29.12
CA PRO A 36 -1.86 11.33 -28.19
C PRO A 36 -0.47 11.67 -28.76
N PHE A 37 0.41 12.13 -27.90
CA PHE A 37 1.82 12.37 -28.18
C PHE A 37 2.69 11.57 -27.20
N PRO A 38 3.57 10.66 -27.68
CA PRO A 38 4.51 9.95 -26.83
C PRO A 38 5.56 10.93 -26.29
N LEU A 39 5.69 11.00 -24.97
CA LEU A 39 6.58 11.94 -24.32
C LEU A 39 7.91 11.32 -23.93
N TYR A 40 7.84 10.10 -23.37
CA TYR A 40 9.01 9.34 -22.97
C TYR A 40 8.74 7.84 -23.05
N ALA A 41 9.65 7.13 -23.69
CA ALA A 41 9.72 5.67 -23.73
C ALA A 41 11.19 5.26 -23.71
N ALA A 42 11.54 4.22 -22.99
CA ALA A 42 12.87 3.65 -22.94
C ALA A 42 12.82 2.15 -23.22
N GLU A 43 13.92 1.61 -23.75
CA GLU A 43 14.04 0.17 -24.05
C GLU A 43 14.24 -0.67 -22.78
N SER A 44 14.96 -0.13 -21.80
CA SER A 44 15.36 -0.83 -20.58
C SER A 44 14.62 -0.42 -19.31
N ASP A 45 13.93 0.73 -19.35
CA ASP A 45 13.29 1.29 -18.17
C ASP A 45 11.78 1.47 -18.36
N ASP A 46 11.08 1.38 -17.25
CA ASP A 46 9.67 1.73 -17.11
C ASP A 46 9.53 3.10 -16.47
N VAL A 47 8.53 3.88 -16.89
CA VAL A 47 8.09 5.04 -16.13
C VAL A 47 7.34 4.55 -14.90
N LEU A 48 7.91 4.74 -13.70
CA LEU A 48 7.32 4.28 -12.43
C LEU A 48 6.21 5.20 -11.95
N SER A 49 6.48 6.51 -11.95
CA SER A 49 5.55 7.55 -11.52
C SER A 49 5.71 8.80 -12.36
N PHE A 50 4.69 9.64 -12.39
CA PHE A 50 4.74 10.94 -13.05
C PHE A 50 3.77 11.92 -12.40
N PHE A 51 4.04 13.22 -12.55
CA PHE A 51 3.13 14.30 -12.18
C PHE A 51 3.40 15.56 -12.99
N TRP A 52 2.39 16.40 -13.11
CA TRP A 52 2.55 17.72 -13.72
C TRP A 52 3.25 18.69 -12.76
N VAL A 53 4.30 19.33 -13.22
CA VAL A 53 4.96 20.45 -12.54
C VAL A 53 4.15 21.72 -12.77
N ASN A 54 3.74 21.95 -14.01
CA ASN A 54 2.86 23.04 -14.45
C ASN A 54 2.21 22.63 -15.79
N ASN A 55 1.54 23.55 -16.50
CA ASN A 55 0.86 23.26 -17.77
C ASN A 55 1.80 22.83 -18.90
N GLU A 56 3.09 23.13 -18.81
CA GLU A 56 4.09 22.90 -19.85
C GLU A 56 5.08 21.79 -19.54
N ARG A 57 5.15 21.34 -18.26
CA ARG A 57 6.23 20.48 -17.80
C ARG A 57 5.75 19.37 -16.90
N LEU A 58 6.31 18.16 -17.08
CA LEU A 58 6.10 16.98 -16.24
C LEU A 58 7.40 16.56 -15.57
N ALA A 59 7.27 15.93 -14.42
CA ALA A 59 8.34 15.19 -13.76
C ALA A 59 7.95 13.71 -13.66
N PHE A 60 8.96 12.82 -13.70
CA PHE A 60 8.74 11.37 -13.66
C PHE A 60 9.97 10.65 -13.10
N THR A 61 9.76 9.41 -12.68
CA THR A 61 10.79 8.50 -12.18
C THR A 61 10.86 7.25 -13.03
N LEU A 62 12.01 6.59 -13.04
CA LEU A 62 12.28 5.42 -13.86
C LEU A 62 12.68 4.22 -13.03
N GLY A 63 12.52 3.03 -13.57
CA GLY A 63 12.99 1.78 -13.00
C GLY A 63 12.58 0.61 -13.86
N ASP A 64 12.96 -0.59 -13.49
CA ASP A 64 12.48 -1.81 -14.12
C ASP A 64 11.42 -2.45 -13.21
N LEU A 65 10.16 -2.50 -13.66
CA LEU A 65 9.04 -3.09 -12.92
C LEU A 65 9.13 -4.61 -12.80
N ASP A 66 9.94 -5.23 -13.62
CA ASP A 66 10.12 -6.69 -13.67
C ASP A 66 11.49 -7.14 -13.14
N ALA A 67 12.37 -6.19 -12.72
CA ALA A 67 13.68 -6.52 -12.16
C ALA A 67 13.56 -7.02 -10.71
N PRO A 68 14.08 -8.24 -10.43
CA PRO A 68 14.16 -8.74 -9.06
C PRO A 68 15.17 -7.91 -8.23
N GLN A 69 15.08 -7.97 -6.93
CA GLN A 69 15.84 -7.08 -6.03
C GLN A 69 17.35 -7.12 -6.23
N ALA A 70 17.91 -8.27 -6.62
CA ALA A 70 19.34 -8.41 -6.89
C ALA A 70 19.81 -7.65 -8.13
N ASP A 71 18.91 -7.42 -9.09
CA ASP A 71 19.21 -6.80 -10.37
C ASP A 71 18.86 -5.30 -10.38
N VAL A 72 18.40 -4.75 -9.24
CA VAL A 72 18.16 -3.32 -9.07
C VAL A 72 19.48 -2.60 -8.80
N ASP A 73 20.15 -2.18 -9.88
CA ASP A 73 21.46 -1.52 -9.81
C ASP A 73 21.37 -0.01 -9.59
N ALA A 74 20.22 0.59 -9.85
CA ALA A 74 20.05 2.02 -9.82
C ALA A 74 18.75 2.45 -9.15
N GLY A 75 18.79 3.56 -8.40
CA GLY A 75 17.60 4.20 -7.86
C GLY A 75 16.68 4.74 -8.97
N PRO A 76 15.46 5.18 -8.60
CA PRO A 76 14.47 5.65 -9.58
C PRO A 76 14.89 6.93 -10.28
N GLY A 77 15.80 7.73 -9.69
CA GLY A 77 16.12 9.05 -10.16
C GLY A 77 14.90 9.98 -10.20
N LEU A 78 15.08 11.15 -10.74
CA LEU A 78 14.01 12.09 -11.06
C LEU A 78 14.35 12.79 -12.35
N PHE A 79 13.39 12.84 -13.25
CA PHE A 79 13.51 13.46 -14.57
C PHE A 79 12.40 14.47 -14.77
N ALA A 80 12.64 15.46 -15.60
CA ALA A 80 11.60 16.39 -16.03
C ALA A 80 11.70 16.66 -17.53
N VAL A 81 10.55 16.84 -18.19
CA VAL A 81 10.45 17.06 -19.63
C VAL A 81 9.28 17.99 -19.93
N ASN A 82 9.41 18.81 -20.95
CA ASN A 82 8.30 19.62 -21.42
C ASN A 82 7.29 18.74 -22.17
N ARG A 83 6.02 19.15 -22.17
CA ARG A 83 4.92 18.42 -22.82
C ARG A 83 5.09 18.21 -24.32
N ASP A 84 6.00 18.94 -24.97
CA ASP A 84 6.39 18.78 -26.38
C ASP A 84 7.59 17.84 -26.58
N GLY A 85 8.06 17.17 -25.54
CA GLY A 85 9.21 16.27 -25.55
C GLY A 85 10.57 16.94 -25.46
N LYS A 86 10.62 18.26 -25.46
CA LYS A 86 11.88 19.02 -25.35
C LYS A 86 12.27 19.26 -23.89
N GLY A 87 13.52 19.70 -23.71
CA GLY A 87 14.01 20.08 -22.38
C GLY A 87 14.04 18.93 -21.38
N LEU A 88 14.22 17.69 -21.83
CA LEU A 88 14.45 16.54 -20.95
C LEU A 88 15.69 16.79 -20.11
N ARG A 89 15.54 16.66 -18.81
CA ARG A 89 16.61 16.84 -17.83
C ARG A 89 16.52 15.77 -16.76
N GLN A 90 17.65 15.16 -16.43
CA GLN A 90 17.81 14.40 -15.22
C GLN A 90 18.07 15.36 -14.05
N LEU A 91 17.36 15.20 -12.94
CA LEU A 91 17.42 16.04 -11.74
C LEU A 91 18.07 15.34 -10.58
N VAL A 92 17.90 14.02 -10.49
CA VAL A 92 18.43 13.17 -9.41
C VAL A 92 19.18 12.00 -10.03
N GLU A 93 20.33 11.70 -9.46
CA GLU A 93 21.15 10.53 -9.83
C GLU A 93 20.36 9.24 -9.66
N ARG A 94 20.59 8.28 -10.56
CA ARG A 94 20.05 6.91 -10.45
C ARG A 94 21.02 5.96 -9.76
N GLN A 95 22.34 6.21 -9.85
CA GLN A 95 23.37 5.32 -9.35
C GLN A 95 23.65 5.58 -7.87
N ARG A 96 23.96 4.53 -7.13
CA ARG A 96 24.50 4.66 -5.77
C ARG A 96 25.91 5.26 -5.81
N LEU A 97 26.24 6.09 -4.86
CA LEU A 97 27.41 6.98 -4.71
C LEU A 97 28.82 6.37 -4.87
N TRP A 98 28.96 5.10 -5.13
CA TRP A 98 30.28 4.44 -5.21
C TRP A 98 31.02 4.66 -6.54
N VAL A 99 30.34 5.22 -7.54
CA VAL A 99 30.94 5.52 -8.83
C VAL A 99 30.83 7.02 -9.08
N LYS A 100 31.88 7.77 -8.84
CA LYS A 100 32.04 9.11 -9.38
C LYS A 100 32.18 9.01 -10.90
N ASN A 101 31.08 8.94 -11.60
CA ASN A 101 31.09 9.18 -13.03
C ASN A 101 31.21 10.68 -13.24
N GLY A 102 32.28 11.11 -13.90
CA GLY A 102 32.50 12.48 -14.30
C GLY A 102 31.50 12.95 -15.37
N SER A 103 30.20 12.85 -15.13
CA SER A 103 29.20 13.45 -15.98
C SER A 103 29.09 14.93 -15.63
N ASP A 104 29.33 15.76 -16.61
CA ASP A 104 29.35 17.21 -16.59
C ASP A 104 27.94 17.83 -16.43
N GLN A 105 27.03 17.15 -15.74
CA GLN A 105 25.69 17.64 -15.42
C GLN A 105 25.74 18.50 -14.16
N ARG A 106 25.94 19.77 -14.33
CA ARG A 106 25.82 20.78 -13.28
C ARG A 106 24.41 20.68 -12.65
N ASN A 107 24.36 20.66 -11.30
CA ASN A 107 23.13 20.60 -10.50
C ASN A 107 22.38 19.26 -10.51
N LEU A 108 23.06 18.13 -10.63
CA LEU A 108 22.46 16.82 -10.40
C LEU A 108 22.43 16.52 -8.89
N LEU A 109 21.24 16.18 -8.36
CA LEU A 109 21.07 15.89 -6.94
C LEU A 109 21.43 14.42 -6.63
N PRO A 110 21.87 14.12 -5.40
CA PRO A 110 22.17 12.75 -4.99
C PRO A 110 20.97 11.81 -5.10
N TRP A 111 21.22 10.52 -5.34
CA TRP A 111 20.25 9.44 -5.55
C TRP A 111 19.22 9.28 -4.40
N ASN A 112 19.54 9.72 -3.17
CA ASN A 112 18.67 9.69 -2.00
C ASN A 112 17.72 10.90 -1.92
N THR A 113 17.52 11.61 -3.03
CA THR A 113 16.56 12.71 -3.17
C THR A 113 15.30 12.22 -3.89
N MET A 114 14.13 12.52 -3.32
CA MET A 114 12.83 12.08 -3.83
C MET A 114 11.84 13.22 -3.90
N PRO A 115 10.94 13.26 -4.90
CA PRO A 115 9.86 14.24 -4.93
C PRO A 115 8.86 13.95 -3.81
N LEU A 116 8.21 14.99 -3.26
CA LEU A 116 7.05 14.78 -2.40
C LEU A 116 5.91 14.17 -3.21
N SER A 117 5.13 13.30 -2.57
CA SER A 117 4.00 12.63 -3.22
C SER A 117 2.86 13.60 -3.59
N SER A 118 2.69 14.66 -2.81
CA SER A 118 1.72 15.72 -3.07
C SER A 118 2.44 17.00 -3.47
N GLN A 119 2.16 17.46 -4.68
CA GLN A 119 2.70 18.72 -5.21
C GLN A 119 1.54 19.70 -5.38
N PRO A 120 1.63 20.92 -4.84
CA PRO A 120 0.65 21.96 -5.17
C PRO A 120 0.75 22.28 -6.65
N SER A 121 -0.37 22.59 -7.29
CA SER A 121 -0.37 23.03 -8.68
C SER A 121 0.31 24.40 -8.78
N GLN A 122 1.48 24.44 -9.39
CA GLN A 122 2.30 25.64 -9.52
C GLN A 122 2.30 26.16 -10.95
N GLN A 123 2.55 27.44 -11.10
CA GLN A 123 2.76 28.04 -12.43
C GLN A 123 4.26 28.04 -12.81
N GLY A 124 5.15 27.93 -11.83
CA GLY A 124 6.60 27.89 -11.99
C GLY A 124 7.17 26.49 -12.28
N PRO A 125 8.48 26.41 -12.48
CA PRO A 125 9.18 25.14 -12.70
C PRO A 125 9.59 24.44 -11.39
N GLU A 126 9.28 24.97 -10.23
CA GLU A 126 9.67 24.47 -8.92
C GLU A 126 8.75 23.34 -8.46
N ILE A 127 9.35 22.36 -7.80
CA ILE A 127 8.67 21.26 -7.10
C ILE A 127 9.23 21.10 -5.68
N TRP A 128 8.47 20.47 -4.81
CA TRP A 128 8.96 20.02 -3.52
C TRP A 128 9.60 18.64 -3.63
N ALA A 129 10.79 18.52 -3.07
CA ALA A 129 11.53 17.28 -2.92
C ALA A 129 12.09 17.17 -1.51
N PHE A 130 12.49 15.99 -1.09
CA PHE A 130 13.22 15.79 0.15
C PHE A 130 14.44 14.90 -0.10
N ARG A 131 15.49 15.14 0.69
CA ARG A 131 16.69 14.31 0.71
C ARG A 131 16.77 13.55 2.03
N VAL A 132 17.01 12.28 1.93
CA VAL A 132 17.24 11.42 3.10
C VAL A 132 18.64 11.65 3.61
N GLU A 133 18.78 12.06 4.88
CA GLU A 133 20.07 12.18 5.55
C GLU A 133 20.24 10.97 6.47
N ALA A 134 21.28 10.17 6.23
CA ALA A 134 21.59 9.01 7.04
C ALA A 134 22.75 9.31 7.97
N TYR A 135 22.60 9.04 9.27
CA TYR A 135 23.68 9.11 10.24
C TYR A 135 24.36 7.76 10.32
N ASP A 136 25.71 7.72 10.17
CA ASP A 136 26.54 6.49 10.18
C ASP A 136 26.09 5.38 9.22
N GLY A 137 25.27 5.68 8.22
CA GLY A 137 24.76 4.72 7.23
C GLY A 137 23.80 3.66 7.81
N LYS A 138 23.29 3.83 9.04
CA LYS A 138 22.41 2.86 9.70
C LYS A 138 20.95 3.28 9.69
N ASP A 139 20.64 4.48 10.15
CA ASP A 139 19.28 4.99 10.21
C ASP A 139 19.12 6.31 9.50
N VAL A 140 17.90 6.57 9.05
CA VAL A 140 17.49 7.90 8.60
C VAL A 140 17.34 8.77 9.83
N ASP A 141 18.33 9.63 10.06
CA ASP A 141 18.31 10.54 11.19
C ASP A 141 17.27 11.64 10.97
N TYR A 142 17.31 12.29 9.81
CA TYR A 142 16.30 13.26 9.42
C TYR A 142 16.24 13.44 7.90
N LEU A 143 15.16 14.07 7.46
CA LEU A 143 14.94 14.42 6.07
C LEU A 143 15.12 15.92 5.88
N LYS A 144 15.73 16.34 4.77
CA LYS A 144 15.82 17.74 4.36
C LYS A 144 14.82 18.05 3.28
N LEU A 145 14.02 19.07 3.50
CA LEU A 145 13.08 19.58 2.50
C LEU A 145 13.81 20.49 1.51
N LEU A 146 13.52 20.30 0.23
CA LEU A 146 14.12 21.03 -0.89
C LEU A 146 13.04 21.65 -1.78
N SER A 147 13.28 22.87 -2.21
CA SER A 147 12.62 23.47 -3.39
C SER A 147 13.53 23.26 -4.59
N LEU A 148 13.09 22.49 -5.57
CA LEU A 148 13.86 22.06 -6.73
C LEU A 148 13.30 22.66 -8.02
N ASN A 149 14.10 23.44 -8.72
CA ASN A 149 13.77 23.97 -10.03
C ASN A 149 14.01 22.90 -11.10
N THR A 150 12.96 22.40 -11.71
CA THR A 150 13.02 21.29 -12.68
C THR A 150 13.62 21.68 -14.02
N ALA A 151 13.72 22.98 -14.36
CA ALA A 151 14.33 23.46 -15.59
C ALA A 151 15.85 23.58 -15.47
N THR A 152 16.35 24.02 -14.32
CA THR A 152 17.78 24.26 -14.10
C THR A 152 18.47 23.17 -13.28
N GLY A 153 17.72 22.35 -12.53
CA GLY A 153 18.24 21.39 -11.56
C GLY A 153 18.73 22.02 -10.25
N PHE A 154 18.63 23.36 -10.12
CA PHE A 154 19.02 24.05 -8.89
C PHE A 154 18.05 23.72 -7.77
N ALA A 155 18.59 23.31 -6.62
CA ALA A 155 17.80 23.03 -5.42
C ALA A 155 18.23 23.95 -4.29
N ARG A 156 17.25 24.41 -3.52
CA ARG A 156 17.43 25.21 -2.32
C ARG A 156 16.86 24.45 -1.12
N GLU A 157 17.62 24.33 -0.05
CA GLU A 157 17.12 23.82 1.22
C GLU A 157 16.06 24.78 1.80
N VAL A 158 14.99 24.20 2.33
CA VAL A 158 13.91 24.95 2.97
C VAL A 158 14.06 24.81 4.47
N ASP A 159 14.03 25.95 5.16
CA ASP A 159 14.11 25.98 6.61
C ASP A 159 12.88 25.30 7.24
N ALA A 160 13.15 24.25 8.00
CA ALA A 160 12.16 23.45 8.71
C ALA A 160 12.75 22.96 10.04
N PRO A 161 11.94 22.63 11.04
CA PRO A 161 12.41 22.05 12.30
C PRO A 161 13.28 20.82 12.09
N LEU A 162 14.28 20.64 12.96
CA LEU A 162 15.11 19.44 12.95
C LEU A 162 14.25 18.17 13.13
N HIS A 163 14.73 17.04 12.59
CA HIS A 163 14.03 15.75 12.60
C HIS A 163 12.66 15.77 11.92
N SER A 164 12.47 16.69 10.94
CA SER A 164 11.27 16.73 10.11
C SER A 164 11.15 15.48 9.26
N GLN A 165 9.96 14.86 9.22
CA GLN A 165 9.68 13.67 8.44
C GLN A 165 8.52 13.83 7.45
N GLN A 166 7.60 14.78 7.73
CA GLN A 166 6.47 15.08 6.84
C GLN A 166 6.24 16.59 6.80
N TRP A 167 5.76 17.07 5.64
CA TRP A 167 5.54 18.48 5.38
C TRP A 167 4.23 18.70 4.63
N TRP A 168 3.54 19.78 4.94
CA TRP A 168 2.34 20.20 4.24
C TRP A 168 2.44 21.67 3.90
N VAL A 169 2.18 21.95 2.64
CA VAL A 169 2.20 23.29 2.07
C VAL A 169 0.78 23.78 1.80
N ASP A 170 0.60 25.10 1.87
CA ASP A 170 -0.66 25.72 1.47
C ASP A 170 -0.78 25.81 -0.06
N ARG A 171 -1.89 26.35 -0.56
CA ARG A 171 -2.15 26.48 -2.00
C ARG A 171 -1.14 27.40 -2.73
N GLU A 172 -0.48 28.31 -1.99
CA GLU A 172 0.58 29.16 -2.50
C GLU A 172 1.96 28.48 -2.48
N GLY A 173 2.02 27.22 -2.03
CA GLY A 173 3.25 26.45 -1.92
C GLY A 173 4.12 26.82 -0.72
N ARG A 174 3.59 27.53 0.29
CA ARG A 174 4.33 27.88 1.51
C ARG A 174 4.24 26.76 2.53
N LEU A 175 5.36 26.40 3.15
CA LEU A 175 5.41 25.39 4.19
C LEU A 175 4.70 25.89 5.47
N ARG A 176 3.65 25.17 5.89
CA ARG A 176 2.77 25.57 7.00
C ARG A 176 2.73 24.57 8.14
N LEU A 177 2.85 23.29 7.85
CA LEU A 177 2.81 22.22 8.83
C LEU A 177 3.99 21.28 8.64
N VAL A 178 4.54 20.82 9.75
CA VAL A 178 5.65 19.87 9.80
C VAL A 178 5.37 18.84 10.89
N GLN A 179 5.61 17.58 10.59
CA GLN A 179 5.71 16.55 11.61
C GLN A 179 7.18 16.19 11.80
N THR A 180 7.67 16.38 13.02
CA THR A 180 8.99 15.94 13.44
C THR A 180 8.88 14.64 14.21
N ARG A 181 9.98 13.89 14.28
CA ARG A 181 10.08 12.68 15.09
C ARG A 181 11.46 12.55 15.72
N HIS A 182 11.49 12.35 17.03
CA HIS A 182 12.69 12.04 17.77
C HIS A 182 12.41 10.83 18.70
N GLY A 183 13.06 9.71 18.43
CA GLY A 183 12.81 8.45 19.15
C GLY A 183 11.35 7.98 19.01
N ASN A 184 10.65 7.85 20.14
CA ASN A 184 9.21 7.50 20.20
C ASN A 184 8.28 8.72 20.28
N GLN A 185 8.78 9.92 20.15
CA GLN A 185 7.96 11.13 20.19
C GLN A 185 7.84 11.76 18.80
N ALA A 186 6.61 11.84 18.30
CA ALA A 186 6.25 12.64 17.14
C ALA A 186 5.63 13.97 17.59
N THR A 187 5.89 15.04 16.85
CA THR A 187 5.36 16.38 17.16
C THR A 187 4.84 17.02 15.89
N LEU A 188 3.58 17.42 15.88
CA LEU A 188 2.99 18.23 14.83
C LEU A 188 3.16 19.72 15.17
N GLN A 189 3.77 20.46 14.26
CA GLN A 189 4.05 21.89 14.43
C GLN A 189 3.46 22.69 13.26
N TRP A 190 3.03 23.91 13.54
CA TRP A 190 2.43 24.82 12.58
C TRP A 190 3.03 26.23 12.70
N ARG A 191 3.05 26.97 11.59
CA ARG A 191 3.39 28.40 11.58
C ARG A 191 2.40 29.20 10.72
N ALA A 192 2.11 30.43 11.16
CA ALA A 192 1.14 31.32 10.50
C ALA A 192 1.65 31.86 9.16
N ASP A 193 2.95 32.12 9.06
CA ASP A 193 3.66 32.56 7.86
C ASP A 193 5.14 32.13 7.95
N GLU A 194 5.94 32.43 6.93
CA GLU A 194 7.35 32.04 6.89
C GLU A 194 8.22 32.73 7.96
N ALA A 195 7.83 33.90 8.43
CA ALA A 195 8.56 34.66 9.48
C ALA A 195 8.10 34.29 10.89
N ALA A 196 6.93 33.62 11.02
CA ALA A 196 6.38 33.26 12.32
C ALA A 196 7.13 32.06 12.93
N PRO A 197 7.26 32.01 14.27
CA PRO A 197 7.83 30.85 14.95
C PRO A 197 6.93 29.61 14.81
N TRP A 198 7.54 28.43 14.82
CA TRP A 198 6.83 27.17 14.88
C TRP A 198 6.12 26.97 16.22
N LYS A 199 4.83 26.68 16.18
CA LYS A 199 3.97 26.39 17.33
C LYS A 199 3.64 24.90 17.33
N THR A 200 3.88 24.21 18.45
CA THR A 200 3.45 22.82 18.63
C THR A 200 1.93 22.75 18.75
N LEU A 201 1.30 21.98 17.88
CA LEU A 201 -0.13 21.66 17.93
C LEU A 201 -0.39 20.42 18.77
N LYS A 202 0.44 19.37 18.59
CA LYS A 202 0.28 18.08 19.26
C LYS A 202 1.62 17.36 19.36
N ALA A 203 1.86 16.70 20.50
CA ALA A 203 2.91 15.71 20.68
C ALA A 203 2.27 14.35 21.02
N PHE A 204 2.79 13.26 20.49
CA PHE A 204 2.23 11.92 20.66
C PHE A 204 3.27 10.82 20.42
N ASP A 205 3.00 9.61 20.95
CA ASP A 205 3.77 8.41 20.64
C ASP A 205 3.11 7.65 19.47
N PRO A 206 3.77 7.50 18.32
CA PRO A 206 3.18 6.84 17.15
C PRO A 206 2.91 5.33 17.33
N TYR A 207 3.43 4.71 18.39
CA TYR A 207 3.23 3.30 18.68
C TYR A 207 2.13 3.01 19.71
N VAL A 208 1.68 4.05 20.44
CA VAL A 208 0.72 3.93 21.56
C VAL A 208 -0.49 4.82 21.30
N ASP A 209 -1.06 4.83 20.21
CA ASP A 209 -2.12 5.72 19.77
C ASP A 209 -3.13 6.15 20.86
N ASP A 210 -3.01 7.41 21.31
CA ASP A 210 -4.02 8.09 22.14
C ASP A 210 -4.19 9.54 21.67
N GLY A 211 -5.07 9.74 20.70
CA GLY A 211 -5.46 11.07 20.25
C GLY A 211 -4.52 11.71 19.25
N ASN A 212 -3.90 10.92 18.39
CA ASN A 212 -3.10 11.39 17.27
C ASN A 212 -3.92 12.29 16.35
N LEU A 213 -3.26 13.35 15.85
CA LEU A 213 -3.74 14.15 14.73
C LEU A 213 -3.02 13.69 13.46
N ILE A 214 -3.71 12.98 12.60
CA ILE A 214 -3.16 12.52 11.33
C ILE A 214 -3.55 13.54 10.25
N VAL A 215 -2.61 14.39 9.85
CA VAL A 215 -2.88 15.41 8.83
C VAL A 215 -3.10 14.75 7.48
N GLN A 216 -4.20 15.09 6.84
CA GLN A 216 -4.57 14.63 5.49
C GLN A 216 -4.21 15.67 4.42
N GLY A 217 -4.08 16.92 4.80
CA GLY A 217 -3.67 18.02 3.92
C GLY A 217 -4.13 19.37 4.41
N ILE A 218 -3.68 20.40 3.70
CA ILE A 218 -4.20 21.77 3.83
C ILE A 218 -5.09 22.00 2.61
N GLY A 219 -6.35 22.34 2.84
CA GLY A 219 -7.28 22.66 1.77
C GLY A 219 -6.98 24.00 1.12
N VAL A 220 -7.46 24.17 -0.11
CA VAL A 220 -7.41 25.48 -0.80
C VAL A 220 -8.21 26.57 -0.08
N ASP A 221 -9.07 26.17 0.82
CA ASP A 221 -9.81 27.04 1.76
C ASP A 221 -8.96 27.48 2.99
N GLY A 222 -7.74 27.00 3.08
CA GLY A 222 -6.80 27.28 4.18
C GLY A 222 -7.05 26.45 5.44
N GLN A 223 -8.05 25.59 5.48
CA GLN A 223 -8.31 24.70 6.60
C GLN A 223 -7.33 23.53 6.61
N VAL A 224 -6.94 23.07 7.79
CA VAL A 224 -6.18 21.82 7.95
C VAL A 224 -7.14 20.67 8.14
N TYR A 225 -7.07 19.68 7.26
CA TYR A 225 -7.88 18.47 7.33
C TYR A 225 -7.12 17.39 8.08
N VAL A 226 -7.73 16.84 9.11
CA VAL A 226 -7.11 15.84 9.98
C VAL A 226 -8.03 14.65 10.19
N ALA A 227 -7.44 13.49 10.41
CA ALA A 227 -8.14 12.35 10.96
C ALA A 227 -7.74 12.17 12.43
N THR A 228 -8.74 12.03 13.30
CA THR A 228 -8.52 11.81 14.74
C THR A 228 -9.70 11.04 15.34
N ARG A 229 -9.45 10.35 16.45
CA ARG A 229 -10.48 9.57 17.16
C ARG A 229 -11.37 10.44 18.04
N ARG A 230 -10.84 11.50 18.63
CA ARG A 230 -11.57 12.44 19.52
C ARG A 230 -12.38 11.69 20.59
N GLY A 231 -11.78 10.67 21.24
CA GLY A 231 -12.43 9.86 22.26
C GLY A 231 -13.31 8.72 21.75
N SER A 232 -13.42 8.54 20.43
CA SER A 232 -14.10 7.37 19.84
C SER A 232 -13.10 6.26 19.50
N ASP A 233 -13.60 5.05 19.23
CA ASP A 233 -12.77 3.95 18.74
C ASP A 233 -12.27 4.18 17.31
N LYS A 234 -13.07 4.82 16.49
CA LYS A 234 -12.79 5.00 15.05
C LYS A 234 -12.24 6.39 14.74
N LEU A 235 -11.29 6.44 13.78
CA LEU A 235 -10.88 7.71 13.19
C LEU A 235 -12.03 8.31 12.40
N SER A 236 -12.19 9.62 12.51
CA SER A 236 -13.10 10.42 11.71
C SER A 236 -12.36 11.62 11.13
N MET A 237 -12.84 12.16 10.02
CA MET A 237 -12.24 13.33 9.36
C MET A 237 -12.85 14.63 9.93
N TRP A 238 -11.97 15.58 10.22
CA TRP A 238 -12.29 16.88 10.80
C TRP A 238 -11.52 17.99 10.07
N THR A 239 -11.98 19.24 10.20
CA THR A 239 -11.09 20.38 10.00
C THR A 239 -10.53 20.83 11.35
N LEU A 240 -9.30 21.29 11.32
CA LEU A 240 -8.55 21.85 12.44
C LEU A 240 -8.21 23.31 12.12
N ASP A 241 -8.57 24.22 13.02
CA ASP A 241 -8.00 25.56 13.02
C ASP A 241 -6.61 25.50 13.68
N PRO A 242 -5.53 25.67 12.93
CA PRO A 242 -4.20 25.54 13.50
C PRO A 242 -3.80 26.73 14.41
N ALA A 243 -4.48 27.86 14.32
CA ALA A 243 -4.22 29.02 15.18
C ALA A 243 -4.71 28.78 16.61
N THR A 244 -5.93 28.24 16.75
CA THR A 244 -6.55 27.93 18.04
C THR A 244 -6.28 26.50 18.50
N GLY A 245 -6.06 25.56 17.58
CA GLY A 245 -5.98 24.11 17.85
C GLY A 245 -7.35 23.44 17.95
N GLU A 246 -8.42 24.15 17.60
CA GLU A 246 -9.79 23.66 17.71
C GLU A 246 -10.22 22.85 16.47
N LEU A 247 -10.91 21.73 16.72
CA LEU A 247 -11.54 20.94 15.67
C LEU A 247 -12.93 21.49 15.35
N SER A 248 -13.38 21.28 14.12
CA SER A 248 -14.77 21.54 13.72
C SER A 248 -15.78 20.94 14.72
N ALA A 249 -16.99 21.52 14.81
CA ALA A 249 -18.01 21.09 15.76
C ALA A 249 -18.50 19.64 15.48
N ARG A 250 -18.47 19.21 14.21
CA ARG A 250 -18.88 17.88 13.76
C ARG A 250 -17.84 17.32 12.79
N PRO A 251 -17.68 15.98 12.72
CA PRO A 251 -16.82 15.36 11.72
C PRO A 251 -17.37 15.59 10.31
N LEU A 252 -16.49 15.75 9.35
CA LEU A 252 -16.81 15.83 7.93
C LEU A 252 -17.18 14.47 7.37
N ALA A 253 -16.51 13.42 7.83
CA ALA A 253 -16.76 12.04 7.44
C ALA A 253 -16.47 11.10 8.61
N GLN A 254 -17.31 10.09 8.79
CA GLN A 254 -17.15 9.07 9.83
C GLN A 254 -17.82 7.76 9.41
N SER A 255 -17.39 6.66 10.03
CA SER A 255 -18.01 5.35 9.88
C SER A 255 -18.14 4.68 11.25
N PRO A 256 -19.24 3.95 11.52
CA PRO A 256 -19.36 3.20 12.78
C PRO A 256 -18.46 1.95 12.84
N GLN A 257 -18.04 1.44 11.69
CA GLN A 257 -17.30 0.17 11.57
C GLN A 257 -15.84 0.36 11.21
N PHE A 258 -15.48 1.43 10.51
CA PHE A 258 -14.14 1.64 9.94
C PHE A 258 -13.54 2.98 10.33
N ASP A 259 -12.23 3.02 10.39
CA ASP A 259 -11.50 4.27 10.42
C ASP A 259 -11.67 5.03 9.11
N VAL A 260 -11.96 6.32 9.20
CA VAL A 260 -12.05 7.23 8.06
C VAL A 260 -10.87 8.17 8.05
N ARG A 261 -9.96 7.93 7.12
CA ARG A 261 -8.82 8.79 6.76
C ARG A 261 -8.57 8.69 5.26
N GLY A 262 -8.16 9.77 4.62
CA GLY A 262 -8.00 9.74 3.17
C GLY A 262 -7.47 11.04 2.59
N GLN A 263 -7.74 11.26 1.33
CA GLN A 263 -7.20 12.36 0.55
C GLN A 263 -8.26 13.43 0.30
N LEU A 264 -7.82 14.69 0.21
CA LEU A 264 -8.65 15.77 -0.29
C LEU A 264 -8.80 15.66 -1.80
N VAL A 265 -10.02 15.77 -2.27
CA VAL A 265 -10.32 16.03 -3.68
C VAL A 265 -10.63 17.50 -3.80
N GLN A 266 -9.81 18.23 -4.54
CA GLN A 266 -9.92 19.69 -4.57
C GLN A 266 -9.62 20.26 -5.95
N ARG A 267 -10.06 21.47 -6.14
CA ARG A 267 -9.83 22.33 -7.29
C ARG A 267 -9.26 23.65 -6.78
N GLN A 268 -8.73 24.48 -7.65
CA GLN A 268 -8.08 25.74 -7.30
C GLN A 268 -8.94 26.66 -6.39
N ASP A 269 -10.25 26.61 -6.53
CA ASP A 269 -11.19 27.50 -5.84
C ASP A 269 -11.87 26.86 -4.61
N LYS A 270 -11.90 25.53 -4.52
CA LYS A 270 -12.59 24.87 -3.41
C LYS A 270 -12.18 23.41 -3.19
N VAL A 271 -12.39 22.94 -1.96
CA VAL A 271 -12.36 21.52 -1.64
C VAL A 271 -13.67 20.89 -2.12
N LEU A 272 -13.58 19.88 -2.98
CA LEU A 272 -14.73 19.21 -3.61
C LEU A 272 -15.23 18.05 -2.78
N GLY A 273 -14.34 17.34 -2.08
CA GLY A 273 -14.71 16.15 -1.32
C GLY A 273 -13.53 15.47 -0.64
N LEU A 274 -13.84 14.35 0.00
CA LEU A 274 -12.92 13.50 0.73
C LEU A 274 -12.95 12.10 0.12
N ARG A 275 -11.80 11.55 -0.26
CA ARG A 275 -11.67 10.18 -0.77
C ARG A 275 -10.96 9.32 0.25
N PHE A 276 -11.59 8.23 0.64
CA PHE A 276 -11.08 7.32 1.65
C PHE A 276 -11.53 5.88 1.36
N THR A 277 -10.91 4.92 2.04
CA THR A 277 -11.28 3.50 1.93
C THR A 277 -11.84 3.01 3.25
N ILE A 278 -13.05 2.46 3.21
CA ILE A 278 -13.66 1.67 4.29
C ILE A 278 -13.57 0.19 3.91
N ASP A 279 -14.64 -0.49 3.61
CA ASP A 279 -14.65 -1.80 2.93
C ASP A 279 -14.31 -1.66 1.43
N ALA A 280 -14.79 -0.60 0.79
CA ALA A 280 -14.45 -0.16 -0.55
C ALA A 280 -13.93 1.28 -0.55
N GLU A 281 -13.36 1.74 -1.66
CA GLU A 281 -13.06 3.16 -1.83
C GLU A 281 -14.35 3.96 -2.00
N VAL A 282 -14.45 5.05 -1.25
CA VAL A 282 -15.59 5.99 -1.25
C VAL A 282 -15.06 7.40 -1.50
N THR A 283 -15.76 8.18 -2.30
CA THR A 283 -15.60 9.64 -2.35
C THR A 283 -16.84 10.30 -1.76
N GLN A 284 -16.70 10.91 -0.60
CA GLN A 284 -17.73 11.75 -0.01
C GLN A 284 -17.60 13.16 -0.57
N TRP A 285 -18.51 13.54 -1.45
CA TRP A 285 -18.51 14.86 -2.04
C TRP A 285 -19.08 15.90 -1.05
N LEU A 286 -18.38 17.01 -0.91
CA LEU A 286 -18.83 18.22 -0.21
C LEU A 286 -19.47 19.20 -1.19
N ASP A 287 -19.16 19.03 -2.48
CA ASP A 287 -19.69 19.82 -3.60
C ASP A 287 -20.90 19.13 -4.23
N ALA A 288 -22.03 19.86 -4.30
CA ALA A 288 -23.30 19.32 -4.81
C ALA A 288 -23.24 18.94 -6.30
N ASP A 289 -22.52 19.71 -7.12
CA ASP A 289 -22.38 19.42 -8.55
C ASP A 289 -21.57 18.13 -8.78
N MET A 290 -20.52 17.93 -7.99
CA MET A 290 -19.74 16.70 -8.05
C MET A 290 -20.52 15.51 -7.53
N GLN A 291 -21.34 15.67 -6.51
CA GLN A 291 -22.24 14.62 -6.02
C GLN A 291 -23.26 14.22 -7.09
N ALA A 292 -23.89 15.19 -7.76
CA ALA A 292 -24.81 14.92 -8.85
C ALA A 292 -24.13 14.24 -10.04
N LEU A 293 -22.90 14.66 -10.37
CA LEU A 293 -22.08 14.03 -11.41
C LEU A 293 -21.75 12.58 -11.04
N GLN A 294 -21.32 12.32 -9.81
CA GLN A 294 -21.04 10.95 -9.35
C GLN A 294 -22.26 10.04 -9.54
N GLN A 295 -23.44 10.48 -9.10
CA GLN A 295 -24.68 9.73 -9.26
C GLN A 295 -25.04 9.48 -10.74
N GLN A 296 -24.71 10.41 -11.62
CA GLN A 296 -24.92 10.23 -13.08
C GLN A 296 -23.96 9.16 -13.63
N ILE A 297 -22.69 9.20 -13.25
CA ILE A 297 -21.68 8.23 -13.70
C ILE A 297 -22.00 6.83 -13.15
N ASP A 298 -22.38 6.73 -11.88
CA ASP A 298 -22.71 5.46 -11.22
C ASP A 298 -23.91 4.76 -11.87
N LYS A 299 -24.85 5.51 -12.44
CA LYS A 299 -25.96 4.94 -13.24
C LYS A 299 -25.48 4.31 -14.55
N VAL A 300 -24.41 4.84 -15.14
CA VAL A 300 -23.82 4.31 -16.38
C VAL A 300 -22.87 3.16 -16.11
N LEU A 301 -22.16 3.21 -14.98
CA LEU A 301 -21.19 2.23 -14.52
C LEU A 301 -21.57 1.67 -13.13
N PRO A 302 -22.69 0.92 -13.03
CA PRO A 302 -23.34 0.64 -11.73
C PRO A 302 -22.65 -0.45 -10.89
N ARG A 303 -21.68 -1.17 -11.43
CA ARG A 303 -21.01 -2.29 -10.76
C ARG A 303 -19.54 -2.03 -10.49
N THR A 304 -19.17 -0.76 -10.42
CA THR A 304 -17.79 -0.34 -10.21
C THR A 304 -17.72 0.77 -9.19
N VAL A 305 -16.63 0.86 -8.48
CA VAL A 305 -16.18 2.11 -7.86
C VAL A 305 -15.73 3.02 -8.99
N ASN A 306 -16.31 4.21 -9.07
CA ASN A 306 -16.00 5.18 -10.11
C ASN A 306 -15.27 6.36 -9.49
N ARG A 307 -13.95 6.35 -9.58
CA ARG A 307 -13.10 7.43 -9.10
C ARG A 307 -13.07 8.56 -10.10
N LEU A 308 -13.67 9.71 -9.74
CA LEU A 308 -13.69 10.90 -10.57
C LEU A 308 -12.51 11.81 -10.26
N SER A 309 -11.89 12.34 -11.31
CA SER A 309 -10.87 13.40 -11.23
C SER A 309 -11.24 14.51 -12.21
N VAL A 310 -11.08 15.75 -11.77
CA VAL A 310 -11.36 16.96 -12.56
C VAL A 310 -10.10 17.82 -12.66
N PRO A 311 -9.97 18.69 -13.68
CA PRO A 311 -8.86 19.62 -13.79
C PRO A 311 -8.76 20.57 -12.59
N TRP A 312 -7.54 20.92 -12.23
CA TRP A 312 -7.26 21.82 -11.10
C TRP A 312 -7.87 23.21 -11.28
N SER A 313 -7.70 23.82 -12.45
CA SER A 313 -8.23 25.16 -12.73
C SER A 313 -9.75 25.24 -12.76
N GLY A 314 -10.44 24.11 -12.99
CA GLY A 314 -11.87 24.12 -13.33
C GLY A 314 -12.14 24.72 -14.73
N GLY A 315 -13.38 24.84 -15.09
CA GLY A 315 -13.80 25.45 -16.36
C GLY A 315 -13.79 24.52 -17.58
N GLU A 316 -12.95 23.51 -17.62
CA GLU A 316 -12.93 22.52 -18.68
C GLU A 316 -14.00 21.43 -18.47
N PRO A 317 -14.64 20.95 -19.56
CA PRO A 317 -15.75 20.01 -19.45
C PRO A 317 -15.34 18.57 -19.14
N TRP A 318 -14.05 18.31 -18.98
CA TRP A 318 -13.51 16.97 -18.90
C TRP A 318 -13.50 16.39 -17.49
N VAL A 319 -13.85 15.13 -17.39
CA VAL A 319 -13.77 14.31 -16.17
C VAL A 319 -13.05 13.01 -16.54
N LEU A 320 -11.99 12.71 -15.83
CA LEU A 320 -11.33 11.40 -15.89
C LEU A 320 -12.05 10.47 -14.89
N ILE A 321 -12.42 9.30 -15.38
CA ILE A 321 -13.07 8.26 -14.58
C ILE A 321 -12.17 7.03 -14.58
N GLU A 322 -11.76 6.58 -13.41
CA GLU A 322 -11.17 5.28 -13.19
C GLU A 322 -12.22 4.37 -12.57
N ALA A 323 -12.69 3.39 -13.33
CA ALA A 323 -13.73 2.45 -12.92
C ALA A 323 -13.12 1.07 -12.63
N PHE A 324 -13.33 0.54 -11.42
CA PHE A 324 -12.83 -0.77 -11.01
C PHE A 324 -13.82 -1.50 -10.09
N ALA A 325 -13.64 -2.81 -9.97
CA ALA A 325 -14.45 -3.68 -9.11
C ALA A 325 -13.60 -4.85 -8.63
N ASP A 326 -14.14 -5.66 -7.76
CA ASP A 326 -13.58 -6.94 -7.33
C ASP A 326 -13.36 -7.93 -8.48
N VAL A 327 -14.20 -7.84 -9.51
CA VAL A 327 -14.13 -8.66 -10.73
C VAL A 327 -13.48 -7.95 -11.92
N GLN A 328 -13.11 -6.67 -11.77
CA GLN A 328 -12.63 -5.86 -12.88
C GLN A 328 -11.45 -4.98 -12.47
N PRO A 329 -10.25 -5.18 -13.04
CA PRO A 329 -9.16 -4.21 -12.94
C PRO A 329 -9.56 -2.85 -13.50
N SER A 330 -8.84 -1.79 -13.10
CA SER A 330 -9.12 -0.41 -13.51
C SER A 330 -9.28 -0.26 -15.02
N VAL A 331 -10.37 0.36 -15.43
CA VAL A 331 -10.66 0.84 -16.79
C VAL A 331 -10.81 2.35 -16.73
N TYR A 332 -10.14 3.05 -17.63
CA TYR A 332 -10.09 4.50 -17.67
C TYR A 332 -11.00 5.04 -18.77
N TYR A 333 -11.82 6.02 -18.42
CA TYR A 333 -12.71 6.73 -19.33
C TYR A 333 -12.48 8.23 -19.21
N LEU A 334 -12.67 8.92 -20.30
CA LEU A 334 -12.79 10.37 -20.37
C LEU A 334 -14.24 10.72 -20.65
N PHE A 335 -14.84 11.53 -19.78
CA PHE A 335 -16.21 12.01 -19.92
C PHE A 335 -16.22 13.51 -20.18
N ASN A 336 -16.92 13.94 -21.21
CA ASN A 336 -17.12 15.34 -21.51
C ASN A 336 -18.51 15.76 -20.99
N ARG A 337 -18.55 16.64 -20.00
CA ARG A 337 -19.79 17.10 -19.35
C ARG A 337 -20.73 17.86 -20.28
N SER A 338 -20.19 18.62 -21.26
CA SER A 338 -20.96 19.43 -22.20
C SER A 338 -21.64 18.58 -23.25
N THR A 339 -20.93 17.62 -23.85
CA THR A 339 -21.47 16.74 -24.89
C THR A 339 -22.03 15.44 -24.35
N ARG A 340 -21.82 15.13 -23.06
CA ARG A 340 -22.16 13.86 -22.39
C ARG A 340 -21.53 12.62 -23.03
N LYS A 341 -20.44 12.79 -23.75
CA LYS A 341 -19.74 11.71 -24.45
C LYS A 341 -18.75 11.00 -23.50
N PHE A 342 -18.82 9.66 -23.48
CA PHE A 342 -17.84 8.79 -22.87
C PHE A 342 -16.85 8.32 -23.93
N THR A 343 -15.55 8.38 -23.62
CA THR A 343 -14.47 7.82 -24.44
C THR A 343 -13.64 6.90 -23.58
N LYS A 344 -13.57 5.61 -23.92
CA LYS A 344 -12.69 4.66 -23.22
C LYS A 344 -11.25 4.94 -23.62
N LEU A 345 -10.39 5.20 -22.64
CA LEU A 345 -8.96 5.46 -22.85
C LEU A 345 -8.14 4.16 -22.85
N GLY A 346 -8.50 3.21 -21.97
CA GLY A 346 -7.76 1.96 -21.86
C GLY A 346 -8.11 1.20 -20.56
N ALA A 347 -7.48 0.05 -20.38
CA ALA A 347 -7.59 -0.77 -19.17
C ALA A 347 -6.22 -1.12 -18.62
N ALA A 348 -6.14 -1.32 -17.30
CA ALA A 348 -4.90 -1.73 -16.62
C ALA A 348 -4.50 -3.16 -17.00
N ARG A 349 -5.48 -4.04 -17.18
CA ARG A 349 -5.34 -5.43 -17.61
C ARG A 349 -6.36 -5.72 -18.71
N PRO A 350 -6.03 -5.44 -19.99
CA PRO A 350 -7.00 -5.55 -21.07
C PRO A 350 -7.46 -6.99 -21.35
N ASP A 351 -6.65 -7.98 -20.98
CA ASP A 351 -6.92 -9.41 -21.24
C ASP A 351 -7.78 -10.07 -20.14
N ILE A 352 -8.07 -9.35 -19.05
CA ILE A 352 -8.95 -9.84 -17.99
C ILE A 352 -10.41 -9.59 -18.34
N ASP A 353 -11.17 -10.68 -18.47
CA ASP A 353 -12.61 -10.64 -18.67
C ASP A 353 -13.35 -10.76 -17.34
N ALA A 354 -14.00 -9.67 -16.91
CA ALA A 354 -14.78 -9.61 -15.67
C ALA A 354 -15.85 -10.71 -15.54
N ARG A 355 -16.34 -11.23 -16.68
CA ARG A 355 -17.35 -12.30 -16.69
C ARG A 355 -16.85 -13.62 -16.13
N HIS A 356 -15.53 -13.82 -16.12
CA HIS A 356 -14.88 -15.04 -15.64
C HIS A 356 -14.27 -14.90 -14.25
N GLN A 357 -14.31 -13.69 -13.67
CA GLN A 357 -13.74 -13.42 -12.36
C GLN A 357 -14.71 -13.79 -11.22
N ALA A 358 -14.14 -14.10 -10.07
CA ALA A 358 -14.87 -14.41 -8.84
C ALA A 358 -15.21 -13.12 -8.09
N ALA A 359 -16.47 -12.98 -7.67
CA ALA A 359 -16.86 -11.90 -6.77
C ALA A 359 -16.38 -12.16 -5.35
N MET A 360 -16.18 -11.08 -4.60
CA MET A 360 -15.84 -11.14 -3.19
C MET A 360 -16.87 -10.42 -2.33
N ASP A 361 -17.19 -11.03 -1.18
CA ASP A 361 -18.12 -10.47 -0.20
C ASP A 361 -17.45 -10.37 1.18
N MET A 362 -17.80 -9.33 1.93
CA MET A 362 -17.32 -9.14 3.31
C MET A 362 -18.33 -9.67 4.31
N HIS A 363 -17.85 -10.46 5.27
CA HIS A 363 -18.64 -11.02 6.36
C HIS A 363 -18.06 -10.62 7.70
N TRP A 364 -18.92 -10.19 8.64
CA TRP A 364 -18.54 -9.97 10.03
C TRP A 364 -18.60 -11.27 10.82
N ILE A 365 -17.53 -11.59 11.50
CA ILE A 365 -17.32 -12.82 12.25
C ILE A 365 -17.14 -12.47 13.70
N LYS A 366 -17.73 -13.26 14.58
CA LYS A 366 -17.51 -13.14 16.02
C LYS A 366 -16.40 -14.11 16.45
N SER A 367 -15.32 -13.56 17.04
CA SER A 367 -14.26 -14.36 17.63
C SER A 367 -14.73 -15.04 18.94
N ARG A 368 -14.01 -16.05 19.40
CA ARG A 368 -14.30 -16.78 20.64
C ARG A 368 -14.29 -15.91 21.90
N ASP A 369 -13.57 -14.78 21.90
CA ASP A 369 -13.55 -13.79 22.98
C ASP A 369 -14.60 -12.68 22.80
N GLY A 370 -15.52 -12.84 21.82
CA GLY A 370 -16.67 -11.98 21.63
C GLY A 370 -16.44 -10.73 20.78
N ARG A 371 -15.26 -10.54 20.19
CA ARG A 371 -14.96 -9.42 19.27
C ARG A 371 -15.53 -9.68 17.89
N ASP A 372 -16.00 -8.62 17.24
CA ASP A 372 -16.38 -8.68 15.84
C ASP A 372 -15.20 -8.24 14.96
N PHE A 373 -14.93 -9.00 13.90
CA PHE A 373 -13.93 -8.67 12.90
C PHE A 373 -14.40 -9.13 11.51
N PRO A 374 -14.03 -8.44 10.42
CA PRO A 374 -14.46 -8.83 9.09
C PRO A 374 -13.53 -9.87 8.46
N ALA A 375 -14.10 -10.66 7.55
CA ALA A 375 -13.32 -11.47 6.60
C ALA A 375 -13.90 -11.32 5.19
N TRP A 376 -13.03 -11.30 4.20
CA TRP A 376 -13.42 -11.36 2.82
C TRP A 376 -13.50 -12.80 2.34
N VAL A 377 -14.55 -13.12 1.61
CA VAL A 377 -14.74 -14.43 0.98
C VAL A 377 -14.90 -14.23 -0.50
N SER A 378 -14.11 -14.93 -1.28
CA SER A 378 -14.33 -15.03 -2.73
C SER A 378 -14.47 -16.50 -3.14
N MET A 379 -15.41 -16.75 -4.05
CA MET A 379 -15.75 -18.10 -4.47
C MET A 379 -15.75 -18.21 -5.99
N PRO A 380 -15.28 -19.35 -6.54
CA PRO A 380 -15.37 -19.62 -7.96
C PRO A 380 -16.79 -19.42 -8.49
N LYS A 381 -16.91 -18.82 -9.65
CA LYS A 381 -18.21 -18.54 -10.26
C LYS A 381 -19.01 -19.83 -10.47
N GLY A 382 -20.29 -19.82 -10.09
CA GLY A 382 -21.17 -20.99 -10.22
C GLY A 382 -21.01 -22.05 -9.14
N SER A 383 -20.31 -21.75 -8.06
CA SER A 383 -20.10 -22.65 -6.92
C SER A 383 -21.03 -22.40 -5.73
N ALA A 384 -22.00 -21.50 -5.86
CA ALA A 384 -22.95 -21.19 -4.78
C ALA A 384 -23.62 -22.48 -4.23
N GLY A 385 -23.69 -22.59 -2.91
CA GLY A 385 -24.27 -23.74 -2.20
C GLY A 385 -23.39 -24.98 -2.15
N LYS A 386 -22.15 -24.93 -2.66
CA LYS A 386 -21.20 -26.05 -2.60
C LYS A 386 -20.17 -25.80 -1.51
N LYS A 387 -19.83 -26.83 -0.74
CA LYS A 387 -18.64 -26.84 0.12
C LYS A 387 -17.40 -27.01 -0.75
N LEU A 388 -16.51 -26.04 -0.71
CA LEU A 388 -15.33 -26.01 -1.58
C LEU A 388 -14.05 -26.33 -0.82
N PRO A 389 -13.02 -26.86 -1.50
CA PRO A 389 -11.68 -26.78 -0.97
C PRO A 389 -11.35 -25.31 -0.77
N THR A 390 -10.85 -24.95 0.42
CA THR A 390 -10.77 -23.55 0.86
C THR A 390 -9.35 -23.18 1.27
N LEU A 391 -8.93 -21.99 0.87
CA LEU A 391 -7.64 -21.39 1.21
C LEU A 391 -7.86 -20.24 2.19
N VAL A 392 -7.29 -20.38 3.37
CA VAL A 392 -7.24 -19.29 4.36
C VAL A 392 -5.99 -18.48 4.07
N LEU A 393 -6.17 -17.37 3.36
CA LEU A 393 -5.10 -16.48 2.93
C LEU A 393 -4.90 -15.37 3.98
N VAL A 394 -3.87 -15.52 4.80
CA VAL A 394 -3.55 -14.61 5.89
C VAL A 394 -2.62 -13.52 5.37
N HIS A 395 -3.00 -12.25 5.54
CA HIS A 395 -2.19 -11.13 5.08
C HIS A 395 -0.94 -10.90 5.92
N GLY A 396 0.06 -10.26 5.31
CA GLY A 396 1.28 -9.80 5.97
C GLY A 396 1.07 -8.54 6.82
N GLY A 397 2.10 -8.02 7.36
CA GLY A 397 2.13 -6.83 8.21
C GLY A 397 2.55 -7.18 9.63
N PRO A 398 1.66 -7.35 10.64
CA PRO A 398 0.19 -7.42 10.59
C PRO A 398 -0.57 -6.09 10.65
N TRP A 399 0.07 -5.03 11.15
CA TRP A 399 -0.55 -3.70 11.35
C TRP A 399 -0.64 -2.91 10.04
N VAL A 400 -1.41 -3.45 9.10
CA VAL A 400 -1.67 -2.82 7.80
C VAL A 400 -3.15 -2.95 7.45
N LYS A 401 -3.67 -2.03 6.65
CA LYS A 401 -4.94 -2.21 5.95
C LYS A 401 -4.65 -2.94 4.65
N ASN A 402 -4.93 -4.24 4.61
CA ASN A 402 -4.50 -5.08 3.48
C ASN A 402 -5.56 -5.20 2.37
N THR A 403 -6.80 -5.46 2.75
CA THR A 403 -7.83 -5.83 1.78
C THR A 403 -8.96 -4.81 1.75
N ALA A 404 -9.36 -4.44 0.54
CA ALA A 404 -10.57 -3.69 0.25
C ALA A 404 -11.25 -4.31 -0.97
N TRP A 405 -12.50 -3.97 -1.22
CA TRP A 405 -13.25 -4.45 -2.38
C TRP A 405 -12.60 -3.95 -3.68
N ALA A 406 -11.78 -4.79 -4.29
CA ALA A 406 -11.04 -4.53 -5.51
C ALA A 406 -10.55 -5.85 -6.13
N TRP A 407 -10.19 -5.82 -7.40
CA TRP A 407 -9.62 -6.96 -8.11
C TRP A 407 -8.22 -7.28 -7.59
N ASP A 408 -7.99 -8.54 -7.22
CA ASP A 408 -6.72 -9.06 -6.75
C ASP A 408 -6.28 -10.25 -7.62
N ALA A 409 -5.08 -10.18 -8.19
CA ALA A 409 -4.58 -11.18 -9.13
C ALA A 409 -4.37 -12.55 -8.49
N GLU A 410 -3.88 -12.59 -7.26
CA GLU A 410 -3.56 -13.83 -6.53
C GLU A 410 -4.85 -14.53 -6.13
N VAL A 411 -5.80 -13.80 -5.57
CA VAL A 411 -7.13 -14.31 -5.20
C VAL A 411 -7.87 -14.82 -6.42
N GLN A 412 -7.88 -14.08 -7.53
CA GLN A 412 -8.53 -14.49 -8.76
C GLN A 412 -7.89 -15.74 -9.37
N TYR A 413 -6.56 -15.85 -9.31
CA TYR A 413 -5.84 -17.04 -9.75
C TYR A 413 -6.26 -18.28 -8.93
N LEU A 414 -6.29 -18.16 -7.60
CA LEU A 414 -6.69 -19.25 -6.70
C LEU A 414 -8.15 -19.65 -6.90
N ASN A 415 -9.03 -18.68 -7.12
CA ASN A 415 -10.43 -18.95 -7.47
C ASN A 415 -10.56 -19.66 -8.82
N ALA A 416 -9.76 -19.30 -9.83
CA ALA A 416 -9.73 -19.96 -11.14
C ALA A 416 -9.28 -21.41 -11.06
N LEU A 417 -8.47 -21.77 -10.04
CA LEU A 417 -8.11 -23.17 -9.73
C LEU A 417 -9.22 -23.95 -9.01
N GLY A 418 -10.35 -23.31 -8.68
CA GLY A 418 -11.49 -23.94 -8.05
C GLY A 418 -11.54 -23.85 -6.52
N TYR A 419 -10.69 -23.05 -5.90
CA TYR A 419 -10.67 -22.85 -4.44
C TYR A 419 -11.55 -21.67 -4.02
N ALA A 420 -12.25 -21.80 -2.89
CA ALA A 420 -12.72 -20.63 -2.16
C ALA A 420 -11.54 -19.96 -1.43
N VAL A 421 -11.51 -18.63 -1.36
CA VAL A 421 -10.46 -17.90 -0.63
C VAL A 421 -11.11 -17.10 0.49
N LEU A 422 -10.66 -17.36 1.72
CA LEU A 422 -11.04 -16.66 2.95
C LEU A 422 -9.88 -15.78 3.40
N GLN A 423 -10.10 -14.48 3.52
CA GLN A 423 -9.10 -13.49 3.94
C GLN A 423 -9.53 -12.84 5.26
N PRO A 424 -9.19 -13.42 6.42
CA PRO A 424 -9.56 -12.85 7.71
C PRO A 424 -8.81 -11.53 7.97
N GLN A 425 -9.55 -10.52 8.43
CA GLN A 425 -9.01 -9.24 8.88
C GLN A 425 -8.90 -9.29 10.41
N PHE A 426 -8.00 -10.13 10.91
CA PHE A 426 -7.80 -10.44 12.32
C PHE A 426 -7.40 -9.19 13.12
N ARG A 427 -7.46 -9.26 14.46
CA ARG A 427 -7.02 -8.15 15.34
C ARG A 427 -5.60 -7.69 14.97
N GLY A 428 -5.39 -6.38 14.94
CA GLY A 428 -4.18 -5.74 14.44
C GLY A 428 -4.31 -5.19 13.02
N THR A 429 -5.27 -5.69 12.22
CA THR A 429 -5.56 -5.10 10.91
C THR A 429 -5.98 -3.64 11.09
N GLN A 430 -5.27 -2.72 10.41
CA GLN A 430 -5.55 -1.30 10.49
C GLN A 430 -6.86 -0.91 9.78
N GLY A 431 -7.46 0.16 10.26
CA GLY A 431 -8.71 0.67 9.73
C GLY A 431 -9.96 0.10 10.40
N LEU A 432 -9.79 -0.73 11.41
CA LEU A 432 -10.86 -1.33 12.21
C LEU A 432 -10.96 -0.72 13.62
N GLY A 433 -10.29 0.39 13.87
CA GLY A 433 -10.32 1.14 15.13
C GLY A 433 -9.25 0.75 16.11
N SER A 434 -9.05 1.61 17.13
CA SER A 434 -8.01 1.45 18.16
C SER A 434 -8.17 0.20 19.00
N ALA A 435 -9.41 -0.21 19.29
CA ALA A 435 -9.68 -1.44 20.04
C ALA A 435 -9.21 -2.69 19.29
N CYS A 436 -9.34 -2.71 17.97
CA CYS A 436 -8.84 -3.80 17.12
C CYS A 436 -7.30 -3.79 17.05
N GLU A 437 -6.71 -2.64 16.79
CA GLU A 437 -5.25 -2.46 16.69
C GLU A 437 -4.57 -2.76 18.04
N GLY A 438 -5.09 -2.23 19.14
CA GLY A 438 -4.56 -2.41 20.48
C GLY A 438 -4.65 -3.86 20.99
N ALA A 439 -5.71 -4.59 20.58
CA ALA A 439 -5.90 -5.99 20.98
C ALA A 439 -4.86 -6.96 20.37
N ALA A 440 -4.08 -6.50 19.39
CA ALA A 440 -3.02 -7.31 18.76
C ALA A 440 -1.66 -7.15 19.46
N ARG A 441 -1.50 -6.17 20.35
CA ARG A 441 -0.22 -5.92 21.02
C ARG A 441 0.23 -7.14 21.80
N LYS A 442 1.44 -7.65 21.47
CA LYS A 442 2.04 -8.85 22.07
C LYS A 442 1.18 -10.12 21.92
N GLN A 443 0.34 -10.18 20.87
CA GLN A 443 -0.56 -11.31 20.63
C GLN A 443 -0.18 -12.17 19.42
N TRP A 444 1.03 -12.02 18.92
CA TRP A 444 1.55 -12.91 17.87
C TRP A 444 1.50 -14.37 18.33
N GLY A 445 0.91 -15.24 17.49
CA GLY A 445 0.73 -16.67 17.79
C GLY A 445 -0.28 -16.97 18.90
N GLN A 446 -0.96 -15.97 19.43
CA GLN A 446 -1.97 -16.08 20.51
C GLN A 446 -3.35 -15.67 19.97
N ALA A 447 -3.97 -14.64 20.52
CA ALA A 447 -5.30 -14.21 20.12
C ALA A 447 -5.42 -13.79 18.64
N MET A 448 -4.34 -13.30 18.02
CA MET A 448 -4.31 -13.05 16.57
C MET A 448 -4.46 -14.34 15.76
N GLN A 449 -3.86 -15.45 16.23
CA GLN A 449 -4.00 -16.76 15.61
C GLN A 449 -5.39 -17.35 15.88
N ASP A 450 -5.96 -17.08 17.06
CA ASP A 450 -7.32 -17.51 17.40
C ASP A 450 -8.35 -16.90 16.43
N ASP A 451 -8.22 -15.62 16.05
CA ASP A 451 -9.11 -14.99 15.06
C ASP A 451 -9.04 -15.69 13.70
N VAL A 452 -7.84 -16.09 13.25
CA VAL A 452 -7.66 -16.84 11.98
C VAL A 452 -8.36 -18.20 12.05
N ALA A 453 -8.20 -18.91 13.16
CA ALA A 453 -8.86 -20.20 13.38
C ALA A 453 -10.38 -20.05 13.48
N ASP A 454 -10.88 -19.00 14.14
CA ASP A 454 -12.30 -18.72 14.29
C ASP A 454 -12.95 -18.36 12.94
N ALA A 455 -12.26 -17.59 12.09
CA ALA A 455 -12.70 -17.36 10.71
C ALA A 455 -12.79 -18.66 9.91
N THR A 456 -11.83 -19.56 10.08
CA THR A 456 -11.84 -20.87 9.42
C THR A 456 -13.03 -21.71 9.89
N ARG A 457 -13.27 -21.80 11.20
CA ARG A 457 -14.43 -22.52 11.77
C ARG A 457 -15.75 -21.91 11.32
N TRP A 458 -15.82 -20.58 11.25
CA TRP A 458 -16.98 -19.89 10.71
C TRP A 458 -17.26 -20.28 9.25
N ALA A 459 -16.25 -20.33 8.39
CA ALA A 459 -16.42 -20.73 6.99
C ALA A 459 -16.91 -22.18 6.85
N ILE A 460 -16.46 -23.07 7.72
CA ILE A 460 -16.99 -24.45 7.83
C ILE A 460 -18.47 -24.43 8.23
N ALA A 461 -18.83 -23.68 9.27
CA ALA A 461 -20.21 -23.58 9.77
C ALA A 461 -21.16 -22.98 8.73
N GLN A 462 -20.70 -22.02 7.93
CA GLN A 462 -21.46 -21.44 6.81
C GLN A 462 -21.53 -22.35 5.58
N SER A 463 -20.97 -23.56 5.63
CA SER A 463 -20.92 -24.49 4.49
C SER A 463 -20.19 -23.93 3.26
N ILE A 464 -19.28 -22.98 3.45
CA ILE A 464 -18.37 -22.46 2.43
C ILE A 464 -17.20 -23.43 2.28
N ALA A 465 -16.55 -23.77 3.39
CA ALA A 465 -15.37 -24.62 3.42
C ALA A 465 -15.74 -26.10 3.61
N ASP A 466 -15.10 -26.97 2.84
CA ASP A 466 -15.07 -28.41 3.11
C ASP A 466 -14.03 -28.68 4.20
N PRO A 467 -14.44 -29.17 5.40
CA PRO A 467 -13.55 -29.31 6.55
C PRO A 467 -12.36 -30.26 6.29
N GLY A 468 -12.50 -31.20 5.35
CA GLY A 468 -11.42 -32.12 4.97
C GLY A 468 -10.43 -31.54 3.96
N ARG A 469 -10.67 -30.34 3.41
CA ARG A 469 -9.91 -29.76 2.30
C ARG A 469 -9.62 -28.27 2.53
N ILE A 470 -8.99 -27.92 3.64
CA ILE A 470 -8.60 -26.55 3.97
C ILE A 470 -7.08 -26.44 4.01
N ALA A 471 -6.53 -25.44 3.33
CA ALA A 471 -5.14 -25.03 3.49
C ALA A 471 -5.06 -23.64 4.10
N ILE A 472 -4.00 -23.38 4.86
CA ILE A 472 -3.63 -22.05 5.34
C ILE A 472 -2.41 -21.56 4.57
N MET A 473 -2.41 -20.28 4.15
CA MET A 473 -1.31 -19.74 3.38
C MET A 473 -1.10 -18.25 3.61
N GLY A 474 0.12 -17.77 3.38
CA GLY A 474 0.42 -16.35 3.47
C GLY A 474 1.91 -16.00 3.39
N ALA A 475 2.17 -14.71 3.22
CA ALA A 475 3.50 -14.10 3.14
C ALA A 475 3.85 -13.37 4.45
N SER A 476 5.14 -13.29 4.77
CA SER A 476 5.63 -12.45 5.86
C SER A 476 4.99 -12.83 7.21
N TYR A 477 4.25 -11.91 7.86
CA TYR A 477 3.41 -12.28 9.00
C TYR A 477 2.40 -13.39 8.65
N GLY A 478 1.81 -13.36 7.43
CA GLY A 478 0.92 -14.44 6.97
C GLY A 478 1.61 -15.80 6.86
N GLY A 479 2.89 -15.82 6.49
CA GLY A 479 3.73 -17.01 6.53
C GLY A 479 3.99 -17.51 7.95
N TYR A 480 4.22 -16.60 8.88
CA TYR A 480 4.26 -16.89 10.32
C TYR A 480 2.94 -17.49 10.81
N ALA A 481 1.82 -16.85 10.50
CA ALA A 481 0.49 -17.32 10.88
C ALA A 481 0.15 -18.68 10.27
N THR A 482 0.63 -18.96 9.06
CA THR A 482 0.54 -20.29 8.43
C THR A 482 1.23 -21.34 9.27
N LEU A 483 2.46 -21.12 9.66
CA LEU A 483 3.24 -22.07 10.47
C LEU A 483 2.63 -22.26 11.88
N MET A 484 2.19 -21.17 12.51
CA MET A 484 1.52 -21.24 13.81
C MET A 484 0.16 -21.92 13.73
N GLY A 485 -0.60 -21.72 12.64
CA GLY A 485 -1.86 -22.40 12.38
C GLY A 485 -1.68 -23.92 12.28
N LEU A 486 -0.69 -24.37 11.51
CA LEU A 486 -0.35 -25.81 11.40
C LEU A 486 0.10 -26.41 12.75
N ALA A 487 0.77 -25.63 13.61
CA ALA A 487 1.25 -26.10 14.89
C ALA A 487 0.18 -26.11 16.00
N ARG A 488 -0.74 -25.13 15.99
CA ARG A 488 -1.74 -24.93 17.05
C ARG A 488 -3.12 -25.51 16.75
N ASP A 489 -3.53 -25.40 15.47
CA ASP A 489 -4.85 -25.78 14.98
C ASP A 489 -4.72 -26.87 13.92
N ALA A 490 -3.94 -27.91 14.23
CA ALA A 490 -3.55 -28.98 13.32
C ALA A 490 -4.73 -29.75 12.72
N ASP A 491 -5.87 -29.76 13.39
CA ASP A 491 -7.13 -30.37 12.97
C ASP A 491 -7.87 -29.56 11.89
N LEU A 492 -7.58 -28.26 11.75
CA LEU A 492 -8.25 -27.39 10.78
C LEU A 492 -7.61 -27.44 9.40
N TYR A 493 -6.31 -27.66 9.32
CA TYR A 493 -5.56 -27.44 8.07
C TYR A 493 -4.92 -28.70 7.56
N ARG A 494 -5.22 -29.06 6.31
CA ARG A 494 -4.67 -30.21 5.61
C ARG A 494 -3.22 -30.01 5.17
N CYS A 495 -2.87 -28.79 4.80
CA CYS A 495 -1.51 -28.39 4.38
C CYS A 495 -1.32 -26.87 4.53
N GLY A 496 -0.08 -26.39 4.32
CA GLY A 496 0.23 -24.97 4.36
C GLY A 496 1.19 -24.49 3.28
N VAL A 497 1.09 -23.21 2.91
CA VAL A 497 2.03 -22.53 2.02
C VAL A 497 2.51 -21.26 2.72
N ALA A 498 3.78 -21.24 3.13
CA ALA A 498 4.37 -20.08 3.78
C ALA A 498 5.52 -19.52 2.94
N TRP A 499 5.43 -18.26 2.55
CA TRP A 499 6.56 -17.65 1.85
C TRP A 499 7.01 -16.38 2.55
N VAL A 500 8.33 -16.14 2.52
CA VAL A 500 9.05 -15.07 3.21
C VAL A 500 8.56 -14.90 4.67
N GLY A 501 8.23 -16.03 5.32
CA GLY A 501 7.57 -16.08 6.62
C GLY A 501 8.53 -15.95 7.78
N VAL A 502 8.12 -15.22 8.83
CA VAL A 502 8.84 -15.15 10.09
C VAL A 502 8.73 -16.50 10.82
N THR A 503 9.84 -17.04 11.31
CA THR A 503 9.89 -18.34 11.99
C THR A 503 10.42 -18.28 13.40
N ASP A 504 11.12 -17.19 13.72
CA ASP A 504 11.70 -16.92 15.03
C ASP A 504 11.55 -15.43 15.35
N LEU A 505 10.84 -15.11 16.42
CA LEU A 505 10.58 -13.72 16.82
C LEU A 505 11.84 -13.05 17.38
N ASP A 506 12.77 -13.81 17.98
CA ASP A 506 14.04 -13.26 18.46
C ASP A 506 14.97 -12.89 17.29
N LEU A 507 14.96 -13.68 16.22
CA LEU A 507 15.75 -13.41 15.01
C LEU A 507 15.36 -12.10 14.33
N LEU A 508 14.09 -11.66 14.42
CA LEU A 508 13.66 -10.35 13.93
C LEU A 508 14.43 -9.19 14.58
N TYR A 509 14.76 -9.30 15.86
CA TYR A 509 15.55 -8.30 16.58
C TYR A 509 17.04 -8.35 16.20
N GLY A 510 17.57 -9.53 15.91
CA GLY A 510 18.99 -9.77 15.70
C GLY A 510 19.50 -9.53 14.28
N ALA A 511 18.62 -9.34 13.31
CA ALA A 511 19.00 -9.16 11.91
C ALA A 511 19.66 -7.79 11.69
N HIS A 512 20.97 -7.75 11.58
CA HIS A 512 21.76 -6.52 11.36
C HIS A 512 21.51 -5.86 10.00
N TRP A 513 21.01 -6.63 9.04
CA TRP A 513 20.73 -6.22 7.65
C TRP A 513 19.23 -6.01 7.36
N SER A 514 18.41 -6.07 8.39
CA SER A 514 16.97 -5.81 8.26
C SER A 514 16.71 -4.35 7.83
N ASP A 515 15.69 -4.14 7.01
CA ASP A 515 15.18 -2.82 6.63
C ASP A 515 14.36 -2.13 7.74
N SER A 516 14.20 -2.78 8.89
CA SER A 516 13.56 -2.19 10.06
C SER A 516 14.46 -1.16 10.71
N SER A 517 13.94 0.06 10.91
CA SER A 517 14.69 1.13 11.58
C SER A 517 15.06 0.76 13.03
N ASP A 518 16.18 1.29 13.52
CA ASP A 518 16.58 1.09 14.92
C ASP A 518 15.54 1.66 15.88
N ALA A 519 14.90 2.78 15.54
CA ALA A 519 13.79 3.34 16.31
C ALA A 519 12.58 2.38 16.39
N PHE A 520 12.25 1.68 15.30
CA PHE A 520 11.19 0.66 15.36
C PHE A 520 11.60 -0.53 16.23
N LYS A 521 12.83 -1.01 16.10
CA LYS A 521 13.34 -2.10 16.94
C LYS A 521 13.38 -1.71 18.42
N GLN A 522 13.78 -0.48 18.72
CA GLN A 522 13.92 0.01 20.10
C GLN A 522 12.58 0.34 20.77
N PHE A 523 11.64 0.93 20.07
CA PHE A 523 10.39 1.45 20.65
C PHE A 523 9.14 0.73 20.15
N GLY A 524 9.07 0.42 18.85
CA GLY A 524 7.90 -0.20 18.25
C GLY A 524 7.78 -1.69 18.57
N MET A 525 8.82 -2.46 18.31
CA MET A 525 8.78 -3.92 18.53
C MET A 525 8.50 -4.31 19.99
N PRO A 526 9.10 -3.69 21.01
CA PRO A 526 8.77 -4.01 22.42
C PRO A 526 7.32 -3.77 22.77
N THR A 527 6.68 -2.79 22.14
CA THR A 527 5.26 -2.45 22.36
C THR A 527 4.33 -3.38 21.59
N LEU A 528 4.66 -3.66 20.33
CA LEU A 528 3.76 -4.34 19.39
C LEU A 528 3.95 -5.86 19.39
N VAL A 529 5.21 -6.34 19.39
CA VAL A 529 5.54 -7.77 19.29
C VAL A 529 5.88 -8.36 20.65
N GLY A 530 6.78 -7.71 21.40
CA GLY A 530 7.24 -8.13 22.73
C GLY A 530 8.64 -7.62 23.01
N ASP A 531 8.93 -7.32 24.27
CA ASP A 531 10.25 -6.91 24.71
C ASP A 531 11.19 -8.13 24.75
N ARG A 532 12.34 -8.03 24.09
CA ARG A 532 13.29 -9.15 23.93
C ARG A 532 13.78 -9.75 25.25
N VAL A 533 13.82 -8.95 26.32
CA VAL A 533 14.28 -9.38 27.65
C VAL A 533 13.10 -9.74 28.54
N LYS A 534 12.12 -8.83 28.69
CA LYS A 534 10.99 -9.01 29.58
C LYS A 534 10.02 -10.09 29.11
N ASP A 535 9.84 -10.19 27.77
CA ASP A 535 8.89 -11.10 27.15
C ASP A 535 9.60 -12.30 26.45
N ALA A 536 10.88 -12.58 26.77
CA ALA A 536 11.70 -13.61 26.11
C ALA A 536 11.01 -15.00 26.06
N ALA A 537 10.40 -15.42 27.16
CA ALA A 537 9.67 -16.69 27.24
C ALA A 537 8.47 -16.72 26.30
N MET A 538 7.71 -15.63 26.23
CA MET A 538 6.56 -15.48 25.34
C MET A 538 7.00 -15.47 23.87
N LEU A 539 8.04 -14.72 23.51
CA LEU A 539 8.60 -14.67 22.15
C LEU A 539 9.05 -16.06 21.70
N LYS A 540 9.76 -16.80 22.57
CA LYS A 540 10.18 -18.18 22.28
C LYS A 540 8.98 -19.12 22.10
N ALA A 541 8.00 -19.09 23.01
CA ALA A 541 6.83 -19.97 22.95
C ALA A 541 5.97 -19.75 21.72
N ASN A 542 5.96 -18.52 21.16
CA ASN A 542 5.21 -18.13 19.98
C ASN A 542 6.08 -18.05 18.70
N SER A 543 7.29 -18.58 18.70
CA SER A 543 8.12 -18.73 17.51
C SER A 543 7.89 -20.09 16.86
N PRO A 544 7.46 -20.16 15.59
CA PRO A 544 7.18 -21.42 14.88
C PRO A 544 8.31 -22.45 14.93
N ILE A 545 9.57 -21.99 14.91
CA ILE A 545 10.75 -22.87 14.96
C ILE A 545 10.75 -23.77 16.20
N HIS A 546 10.27 -23.27 17.33
CA HIS A 546 10.19 -24.04 18.59
C HIS A 546 8.94 -24.94 18.63
N ALA A 547 8.00 -24.75 17.70
CA ALA A 547 6.82 -25.58 17.54
C ALA A 547 6.91 -26.57 16.34
N ALA A 548 8.08 -26.68 15.70
CA ALA A 548 8.28 -27.52 14.52
C ALA A 548 7.87 -28.97 14.73
N GLY A 549 8.07 -29.53 15.92
CA GLY A 549 7.63 -30.87 16.30
C GLY A 549 6.13 -31.11 16.26
N LYS A 550 5.31 -30.06 16.24
CA LYS A 550 3.85 -30.14 16.13
C LYS A 550 3.35 -30.05 14.69
N ILE A 551 4.18 -29.62 13.75
CA ILE A 551 3.82 -29.48 12.33
C ILE A 551 4.09 -30.80 11.61
N ARG A 552 3.03 -31.53 11.28
CA ARG A 552 3.09 -32.82 10.61
C ARG A 552 2.52 -32.78 9.19
N GLN A 553 1.78 -31.75 8.87
CA GLN A 553 1.11 -31.59 7.57
C GLN A 553 2.13 -31.27 6.47
N PRO A 554 1.79 -31.56 5.20
CA PRO A 554 2.55 -31.07 4.05
C PRO A 554 2.70 -29.54 4.08
N LEU A 555 3.89 -29.06 3.76
CA LEU A 555 4.23 -27.64 3.82
C LEU A 555 5.08 -27.23 2.62
N LEU A 556 4.70 -26.15 1.94
CA LEU A 556 5.54 -25.46 0.96
C LEU A 556 6.16 -24.23 1.61
N LEU A 557 7.50 -24.19 1.64
CA LEU A 557 8.29 -23.05 2.11
C LEU A 557 9.01 -22.37 0.94
N ALA A 558 8.84 -21.04 0.79
CA ALA A 558 9.50 -20.27 -0.26
C ALA A 558 10.14 -19.00 0.29
N TYR A 559 11.37 -18.67 -0.17
CA TYR A 559 12.11 -17.48 0.30
C TYR A 559 12.89 -16.82 -0.82
N GLY A 560 12.99 -15.48 -0.77
CA GLY A 560 13.94 -14.70 -1.57
C GLY A 560 15.30 -14.63 -0.86
N GLU A 561 16.40 -14.85 -1.60
CA GLU A 561 17.73 -14.84 -0.99
C GLU A 561 18.28 -13.42 -0.76
N LYS A 562 17.60 -12.41 -1.32
CA LYS A 562 17.89 -10.99 -1.12
C LYS A 562 16.89 -10.30 -0.18
N ASP A 563 16.07 -11.09 0.51
CA ASP A 563 15.13 -10.56 1.48
C ASP A 563 15.88 -9.97 2.69
N VAL A 564 15.78 -8.65 2.84
CA VAL A 564 16.37 -7.90 3.97
C VAL A 564 15.37 -7.69 5.11
N ARG A 565 14.09 -8.00 4.89
CA ARG A 565 13.02 -7.86 5.89
C ARG A 565 12.83 -9.12 6.72
N VAL A 566 12.72 -10.25 6.04
CA VAL A 566 12.69 -11.60 6.63
C VAL A 566 13.77 -12.43 5.95
N PRO A 567 15.01 -12.34 6.43
CA PRO A 567 16.14 -13.01 5.80
C PRO A 567 15.93 -14.51 5.64
N ILE A 568 16.55 -15.10 4.60
CA ILE A 568 16.40 -16.52 4.24
C ILE A 568 16.80 -17.46 5.39
N GLU A 569 17.55 -16.96 6.37
CA GLU A 569 17.93 -17.67 7.60
C GLU A 569 16.70 -18.16 8.38
N HIS A 570 15.60 -17.40 8.38
CA HIS A 570 14.32 -17.83 8.92
C HIS A 570 13.87 -19.15 8.28
N GLY A 571 13.87 -19.21 6.96
CA GLY A 571 13.45 -20.39 6.21
C GLY A 571 14.39 -21.58 6.37
N LYS A 572 15.70 -21.34 6.29
CA LYS A 572 16.73 -22.39 6.45
C LYS A 572 16.67 -23.02 7.84
N ALA A 573 16.50 -22.19 8.89
CA ALA A 573 16.39 -22.67 10.26
C ALA A 573 15.10 -23.49 10.45
N MET A 574 13.96 -23.00 9.95
CA MET A 574 12.68 -23.70 10.03
C MET A 574 12.71 -25.04 9.29
N ARG A 575 13.25 -25.07 8.08
CA ARG A 575 13.41 -26.29 7.29
C ARG A 575 14.20 -27.36 8.06
N ARG A 576 15.31 -26.96 8.69
CA ARG A 576 16.13 -27.83 9.52
C ARG A 576 15.34 -28.36 10.73
N ALA A 577 14.68 -27.48 11.47
CA ALA A 577 13.88 -27.85 12.63
C ALA A 577 12.74 -28.84 12.27
N LEU A 578 12.08 -28.66 11.13
CA LEU A 578 11.06 -29.57 10.63
C LEU A 578 11.65 -30.96 10.29
N ALA A 579 12.82 -30.99 9.63
CA ALA A 579 13.51 -32.24 9.30
C ALA A 579 13.94 -32.99 10.56
N GLU A 580 14.53 -32.29 11.53
CA GLU A 580 14.91 -32.85 12.84
C GLU A 580 13.71 -33.38 13.62
N ALA A 581 12.54 -32.75 13.46
CA ALA A 581 11.26 -33.20 14.03
C ALA A 581 10.61 -34.35 13.24
N GLY A 582 11.21 -34.80 12.14
CA GLY A 582 10.72 -35.90 11.30
C GLY A 582 9.62 -35.54 10.30
N ASN A 583 9.38 -34.28 10.01
CA ASN A 583 8.48 -33.90 8.93
C ASN A 583 9.23 -33.93 7.59
N THR A 584 8.97 -34.95 6.78
CA THR A 584 9.57 -35.17 5.45
C THR A 584 8.71 -34.60 4.31
N GLN A 585 7.54 -34.05 4.60
CA GLN A 585 6.60 -33.52 3.62
C GLN A 585 6.75 -32.02 3.41
N VAL A 586 8.02 -31.56 3.30
CA VAL A 586 8.35 -30.13 3.14
C VAL A 586 8.91 -29.89 1.75
N ASP A 587 8.12 -29.22 0.90
CA ASP A 587 8.60 -28.68 -0.37
C ASP A 587 9.34 -27.37 -0.07
N TRP A 588 10.58 -27.24 -0.58
CA TRP A 588 11.40 -26.04 -0.39
C TRP A 588 11.77 -25.41 -1.73
N VAL A 589 11.68 -24.09 -1.81
CA VAL A 589 12.21 -23.31 -2.92
C VAL A 589 12.82 -22.00 -2.41
N SER A 590 13.97 -21.60 -2.97
CA SER A 590 14.53 -20.25 -2.80
C SER A 590 14.80 -19.62 -4.16
N TYR A 591 14.68 -18.30 -4.21
CA TYR A 591 14.91 -17.52 -5.41
C TYR A 591 16.09 -16.57 -5.21
N PRO A 592 17.25 -16.85 -5.87
CA PRO A 592 18.51 -16.16 -5.58
C PRO A 592 18.49 -14.64 -5.79
N LYS A 593 17.64 -14.16 -6.68
CA LYS A 593 17.56 -12.74 -7.05
C LYS A 593 16.44 -11.97 -6.36
N GLU A 594 15.46 -12.67 -5.80
CA GLU A 594 14.26 -12.07 -5.21
C GLU A 594 14.46 -11.64 -3.76
N GLY A 595 13.68 -10.63 -3.36
CA GLY A 595 13.62 -10.10 -2.00
C GLY A 595 12.38 -10.53 -1.23
N HIS A 596 11.70 -9.56 -0.59
CA HIS A 596 10.50 -9.79 0.22
C HIS A 596 9.24 -9.93 -0.63
N GLY A 597 9.28 -10.77 -1.65
CA GLY A 597 8.24 -11.03 -2.64
C GLY A 597 8.84 -11.29 -4.00
N TRP A 598 8.00 -11.63 -4.96
CA TRP A 598 8.41 -12.02 -6.30
C TRP A 598 8.13 -10.87 -7.28
N VAL A 599 9.16 -10.40 -7.96
CA VAL A 599 9.06 -9.30 -8.93
C VAL A 599 9.18 -9.82 -10.35
N GLU A 600 10.19 -10.67 -10.61
CA GLU A 600 10.43 -11.23 -11.93
C GLU A 600 9.23 -12.09 -12.41
N PRO A 601 8.70 -11.87 -13.63
CA PRO A 601 7.56 -12.64 -14.15
C PRO A 601 7.80 -14.15 -14.16
N ALA A 602 9.02 -14.60 -14.47
CA ALA A 602 9.38 -16.01 -14.47
C ALA A 602 9.32 -16.62 -13.06
N THR A 603 9.82 -15.89 -12.05
CA THR A 603 9.73 -16.28 -10.64
C THR A 603 8.28 -16.36 -10.16
N LYS A 604 7.46 -15.36 -10.50
CA LYS A 604 6.01 -15.39 -10.21
C LYS A 604 5.34 -16.62 -10.80
N ALA A 605 5.62 -16.92 -12.08
CA ALA A 605 5.02 -18.07 -12.76
C ALA A 605 5.47 -19.39 -12.14
N ASP A 606 6.76 -19.57 -11.81
CA ASP A 606 7.27 -20.77 -11.15
C ASP A 606 6.65 -20.94 -9.76
N PHE A 607 6.65 -19.90 -8.92
CA PHE A 607 6.09 -19.96 -7.57
C PHE A 607 4.62 -20.34 -7.58
N TRP A 608 3.77 -19.62 -8.33
CA TRP A 608 2.35 -19.90 -8.40
C TRP A 608 2.03 -21.24 -9.06
N GLY A 609 2.86 -21.67 -10.01
CA GLY A 609 2.80 -23.03 -10.56
C GLY A 609 3.12 -24.12 -9.54
N ARG A 610 4.09 -23.91 -8.64
CA ARG A 610 4.37 -24.82 -7.50
C ARG A 610 3.22 -24.83 -6.52
N VAL A 611 2.68 -23.65 -6.16
CA VAL A 611 1.50 -23.53 -5.28
C VAL A 611 0.33 -24.34 -5.86
N ALA A 612 0.00 -24.19 -7.14
CA ALA A 612 -1.08 -24.92 -7.78
C ALA A 612 -0.90 -26.44 -7.69
N ARG A 613 0.29 -26.94 -8.03
CA ARG A 613 0.60 -28.39 -7.94
C ARG A 613 0.56 -28.91 -6.50
N PHE A 614 1.08 -28.13 -5.56
CA PHE A 614 1.09 -28.47 -4.13
C PHE A 614 -0.34 -28.57 -3.58
N LEU A 615 -1.18 -27.56 -3.84
CA LEU A 615 -2.57 -27.55 -3.40
C LEU A 615 -3.39 -28.66 -4.04
N SER A 616 -3.25 -28.87 -5.35
CA SER A 616 -3.94 -29.96 -6.06
C SER A 616 -3.63 -31.32 -5.46
N ARG A 617 -2.36 -31.59 -5.13
CA ARG A 617 -1.93 -32.86 -4.52
C ARG A 617 -2.51 -33.07 -3.12
N ASN A 618 -2.57 -32.01 -2.31
CA ASN A 618 -2.90 -32.12 -0.88
C ASN A 618 -4.38 -31.85 -0.56
N LEU A 619 -5.12 -31.21 -1.46
CA LEU A 619 -6.55 -30.89 -1.31
C LEU A 619 -7.43 -31.66 -2.31
N ALA A 620 -6.90 -32.69 -3.00
CA ALA A 620 -7.70 -33.58 -3.81
C ALA A 620 -8.82 -34.23 -2.96
N ALA A 621 -10.00 -34.42 -3.55
CA ALA A 621 -11.02 -35.22 -2.90
C ALA A 621 -10.45 -36.62 -2.62
N SER A 622 -10.66 -37.13 -1.42
CA SER A 622 -10.34 -38.53 -1.14
C SER A 622 -11.12 -39.38 -2.16
N SER A 623 -10.41 -40.18 -2.95
CA SER A 623 -11.07 -41.24 -3.73
C SER A 623 -11.84 -42.09 -2.73
N ALA A 624 -13.19 -42.04 -2.80
CA ALA A 624 -14.07 -42.84 -1.99
C ALA A 624 -13.86 -44.32 -2.25
#